data_f184674452969a481fd0694734ca999b
#
_entry.id   f184674452969a481fd0694734ca999b
#
_cell.length_a   1.000
_cell.length_b   1.000
_cell.length_c   1.000
_cell.angle_alpha   90.00
_cell.angle_beta   90.00
_cell.angle_gamma   90.00
#
_symmetry.space_group_name_H-M   'P 1'
#
loop_
_entity.id
_entity.type
_entity.pdbx_description
1 polymer ?
#
loop_
_entity_poly.entity_id
_entity_poly.type
_entity_poly.pdbx_seq_one_letter_code
_entity_poly.pdbx_strand_id
1 'polypeptide(L)'
;VSSLTVVLAADTSRIQAPSISYAALAPILIVLGAACLGVLVEAVAPRERRFPLQLGLTLAALLAALIDVITLRGRSTLTAASALSVDGVTLFLQGSILVLAMLSVLMIAERAVEPGGAIVASAAVVVGSPADRRLASSDRVQTEIYPLTLFAIGGMLIFPAANNLLLMFVALEVLSLPLYLIAGLSRRRRLLSQEAAIKYFLLGAFASAFFLYGVALLYGYAGSVDLFDILQAQNTSTQSDVLLYLGFGLLVVGLLFKAGIAPFHSWTPDVYQGSPTPVTAFMASCTKIAAFGAIIRVLYVGFSISAWNWRPIVWAVAIASMVVGAVVGLTQTDLKRILAYSSIAHAGFILVGLVSLDRAGLSSVLFYLAAYGFTTIAAFGLLTLVRDSNGEANHLAQWSGLARRSPLFATTFTFLLLALAGIPLTSGFTGKFVVFRAAYHIAGPLVVIALIASAVAAFFYLRIVVMMFFAEPAEDGPTVAIPSALSTIAITVGTAATLVLGVFPQPLLDLADKAAKLRG
;
A
#
# COMPACT_ATOMS: atom_id res chain seq x y z
N VAL A 1 73.23 11.44 17.71
CA VAL A 1 72.01 11.12 18.46
C VAL A 1 70.92 12.05 17.95
N SER A 2 70.24 11.65 16.90
CA SER A 2 69.13 12.39 16.32
C SER A 2 67.84 11.83 16.88
N SER A 3 67.15 12.64 17.66
CA SER A 3 65.83 12.38 18.21
C SER A 3 64.80 12.23 17.10
N LEU A 4 64.30 11.02 16.91
CA LEU A 4 63.05 10.77 16.18
C LEU A 4 61.89 11.31 17.00
N THR A 5 61.42 12.50 16.70
CA THR A 5 60.12 12.97 17.15
C THR A 5 59.07 12.44 16.19
N VAL A 6 58.48 11.28 16.52
CA VAL A 6 57.29 10.81 15.84
C VAL A 6 56.15 11.74 16.28
N VAL A 7 55.79 12.68 15.42
CA VAL A 7 54.57 13.46 15.56
C VAL A 7 53.42 12.52 15.25
N LEU A 8 52.86 11.93 16.29
CA LEU A 8 51.49 11.38 16.26
C LEU A 8 50.54 12.59 16.09
N ALA A 9 50.39 13.05 14.87
CA ALA A 9 49.20 13.84 14.52
C ALA A 9 48.00 12.91 14.69
N ALA A 10 47.48 12.83 15.92
CA ALA A 10 46.14 12.35 16.14
C ALA A 10 45.22 13.32 15.40
N ASP A 11 44.89 12.95 14.17
CA ASP A 11 43.80 13.56 13.44
C ASP A 11 42.53 13.20 14.21
N THR A 12 42.25 14.01 15.23
CA THR A 12 40.95 13.99 15.94
C THR A 12 39.92 14.59 15.00
N SER A 13 39.63 13.87 13.90
CA SER A 13 38.38 14.04 13.20
C SER A 13 37.30 13.67 14.21
N ARG A 14 36.85 14.70 14.96
CA ARG A 14 35.67 14.57 15.82
C ARG A 14 34.58 14.03 14.92
N ILE A 15 34.17 12.79 15.16
CA ILE A 15 32.97 12.23 14.54
C ILE A 15 31.85 13.24 14.84
N GLN A 16 31.53 14.07 13.87
CA GLN A 16 30.45 15.03 14.02
C GLN A 16 29.17 14.21 14.13
N ALA A 17 28.44 14.40 15.23
CA ALA A 17 27.13 13.78 15.35
C ALA A 17 26.25 14.19 14.15
N PRO A 18 25.55 13.24 13.50
CA PRO A 18 24.72 13.57 12.36
C PRO A 18 23.66 14.60 12.77
N SER A 19 23.43 15.58 11.91
CA SER A 19 22.39 16.58 12.11
C SER A 19 21.01 15.89 11.98
N ILE A 20 20.30 15.78 13.07
CA ILE A 20 18.96 15.18 13.12
C ILE A 20 17.92 16.27 13.31
N SER A 21 17.07 16.47 12.31
CA SER A 21 15.88 17.32 12.43
C SER A 21 14.71 16.54 13.01
N TYR A 22 14.57 16.55 14.33
CA TYR A 22 13.47 15.87 15.02
C TYR A 22 12.10 16.36 14.54
N ALA A 23 11.96 17.64 14.22
CA ALA A 23 10.73 18.19 13.64
C ALA A 23 10.37 17.57 12.29
N ALA A 24 11.35 17.29 11.44
CA ALA A 24 11.12 16.64 10.14
C ALA A 24 10.79 15.15 10.29
N LEU A 25 11.24 14.52 11.37
CA LEU A 25 10.99 13.11 11.68
C LEU A 25 9.72 12.90 12.54
N ALA A 26 9.13 13.97 13.06
CA ALA A 26 8.06 13.87 14.04
C ALA A 26 6.87 13.01 13.57
N PRO A 27 6.37 13.04 12.33
CA PRO A 27 5.28 12.16 11.91
C PRO A 27 5.62 10.67 12.10
N ILE A 28 6.84 10.27 11.76
CA ILE A 28 7.33 8.89 11.88
C ILE A 28 7.50 8.54 13.37
N LEU A 29 8.11 9.41 14.15
CA LEU A 29 8.37 9.20 15.57
C LEU A 29 7.08 9.12 16.39
N ILE A 30 6.05 9.91 16.06
CA ILE A 30 4.73 9.87 16.70
C ILE A 30 4.10 8.49 16.47
N VAL A 31 4.09 8.00 15.23
CA VAL A 31 3.47 6.71 14.90
C VAL A 31 4.22 5.54 15.51
N LEU A 32 5.56 5.48 15.41
CA LEU A 32 6.36 4.41 15.99
C LEU A 32 6.36 4.48 17.53
N GLY A 33 6.39 5.67 18.12
CA GLY A 33 6.27 5.87 19.56
C GLY A 33 4.91 5.38 20.08
N ALA A 34 3.83 5.68 19.35
CA ALA A 34 2.50 5.17 19.68
C ALA A 34 2.41 3.64 19.51
N ALA A 35 3.10 3.04 18.54
CA ALA A 35 3.18 1.59 18.41
C ALA A 35 3.83 0.96 19.65
N CYS A 36 4.97 1.51 20.11
CA CYS A 36 5.64 1.05 21.33
C CYS A 36 4.75 1.25 22.57
N LEU A 37 4.08 2.40 22.71
CA LEU A 37 3.12 2.64 23.79
C LEU A 37 1.93 1.68 23.72
N GLY A 38 1.46 1.33 22.53
CA GLY A 38 0.42 0.32 22.32
C GLY A 38 0.83 -1.06 22.85
N VAL A 39 2.08 -1.47 22.63
CA VAL A 39 2.62 -2.72 23.22
C VAL A 39 2.61 -2.64 24.76
N LEU A 40 2.97 -1.50 25.35
CA LEU A 40 2.91 -1.32 26.81
C LEU A 40 1.46 -1.34 27.32
N VAL A 41 0.52 -0.76 26.58
CA VAL A 41 -0.91 -0.85 26.92
C VAL A 41 -1.38 -2.32 26.93
N GLU A 42 -0.95 -3.15 25.97
CA GLU A 42 -1.26 -4.59 25.99
C GLU A 42 -0.70 -5.31 27.20
N ALA A 43 0.50 -4.93 27.65
CA ALA A 43 1.14 -5.57 28.80
C ALA A 43 0.50 -5.17 30.15
N VAL A 44 0.09 -3.91 30.32
CA VAL A 44 -0.28 -3.34 31.63
C VAL A 44 -1.79 -3.15 31.78
N ALA A 45 -2.52 -2.79 30.71
CA ALA A 45 -3.93 -2.42 30.84
C ALA A 45 -4.84 -3.64 31.09
N PRO A 46 -5.89 -3.49 31.94
CA PRO A 46 -6.93 -4.50 32.07
C PRO A 46 -7.63 -4.81 30.74
N ARG A 47 -7.94 -6.06 30.48
CA ARG A 47 -8.51 -6.53 29.20
C ARG A 47 -9.73 -5.74 28.73
N GLU A 48 -10.59 -5.34 29.66
CA GLU A 48 -11.84 -4.60 29.37
C GLU A 48 -11.56 -3.19 28.80
N ARG A 49 -10.44 -2.57 29.16
CA ARG A 49 -10.06 -1.22 28.75
C ARG A 49 -9.11 -1.19 27.54
N ARG A 50 -8.54 -2.35 27.14
CA ARG A 50 -7.56 -2.39 26.05
C ARG A 50 -8.12 -1.87 24.73
N PHE A 51 -9.33 -2.32 24.35
CA PHE A 51 -9.92 -1.90 23.08
C PHE A 51 -10.09 -0.38 22.97
N PRO A 52 -10.79 0.33 23.87
CA PRO A 52 -10.94 1.78 23.74
C PRO A 52 -9.59 2.52 23.87
N LEU A 53 -8.65 2.04 24.70
CA LEU A 53 -7.33 2.64 24.82
C LEU A 53 -6.50 2.48 23.55
N GLN A 54 -6.46 1.29 22.96
CA GLN A 54 -5.72 1.01 21.74
C GLN A 54 -6.28 1.77 20.54
N LEU A 55 -7.61 1.74 20.37
CA LEU A 55 -8.27 2.49 19.30
C LEU A 55 -8.05 4.00 19.46
N GLY A 56 -8.24 4.53 20.67
CA GLY A 56 -8.02 5.95 20.97
C GLY A 56 -6.57 6.37 20.74
N LEU A 57 -5.59 5.61 21.24
CA LEU A 57 -4.16 5.86 21.04
C LEU A 57 -3.80 5.85 19.54
N THR A 58 -4.28 4.85 18.81
CA THR A 58 -4.01 4.70 17.37
C THR A 58 -4.55 5.88 16.57
N LEU A 59 -5.83 6.23 16.75
CA LEU A 59 -6.44 7.35 16.02
C LEU A 59 -5.83 8.69 16.40
N ALA A 60 -5.54 8.91 17.69
CA ALA A 60 -4.88 10.13 18.16
C ALA A 60 -3.47 10.28 17.57
N ALA A 61 -2.69 9.21 17.52
CA ALA A 61 -1.35 9.21 16.94
C ALA A 61 -1.37 9.47 15.43
N LEU A 62 -2.28 8.83 14.69
CA LEU A 62 -2.41 9.05 13.25
C LEU A 62 -2.87 10.47 12.94
N LEU A 63 -3.80 11.03 13.74
CA LEU A 63 -4.25 12.41 13.58
C LEU A 63 -3.12 13.39 13.91
N ALA A 64 -2.38 13.18 15.00
CA ALA A 64 -1.24 14.03 15.38
C ALA A 64 -0.15 14.01 14.29
N ALA A 65 0.19 12.83 13.77
CA ALA A 65 1.14 12.69 12.66
C ALA A 65 0.64 13.40 11.40
N LEU A 66 -0.66 13.32 11.08
CA LEU A 66 -1.25 14.02 9.94
C LEU A 66 -1.18 15.54 10.09
N ILE A 67 -1.51 16.05 11.28
CA ILE A 67 -1.39 17.49 11.58
C ILE A 67 0.06 17.94 11.39
N ASP A 68 1.02 17.14 11.85
CA ASP A 68 2.43 17.48 11.72
C ASP A 68 2.89 17.45 10.24
N VAL A 69 2.49 16.45 9.44
CA VAL A 69 2.72 16.44 7.97
C VAL A 69 2.18 17.71 7.31
N ILE A 70 1.01 18.21 7.73
CA ILE A 70 0.44 19.45 7.20
C ILE A 70 1.29 20.67 7.59
N THR A 71 1.82 20.73 8.81
CA THR A 71 2.69 21.83 9.27
C THR A 71 4.05 21.85 8.56
N LEU A 72 4.52 20.67 8.12
CA LEU A 72 5.76 20.53 7.36
C LEU A 72 5.61 20.90 5.87
N ARG A 73 4.40 21.26 5.42
CA ARG A 73 4.14 21.59 4.02
C ARG A 73 5.10 22.67 3.51
N GLY A 74 5.70 22.41 2.35
CA GLY A 74 6.66 23.31 1.70
C GLY A 74 8.09 23.20 2.22
N ARG A 75 8.35 22.39 3.24
CA ARG A 75 9.71 22.08 3.66
C ARG A 75 10.35 21.07 2.71
N SER A 76 11.66 21.24 2.48
CA SER A 76 12.49 20.30 1.71
C SER A 76 13.82 20.17 2.43
N THR A 77 14.02 19.09 3.16
CA THR A 77 15.20 18.86 4.01
C THR A 77 15.66 17.41 3.92
N LEU A 78 16.98 17.21 3.95
CA LEU A 78 17.60 15.92 4.25
C LEU A 78 17.92 15.87 5.74
N THR A 79 17.70 14.74 6.37
CA THR A 79 17.95 14.53 7.80
C THR A 79 18.48 13.13 8.06
N ALA A 80 18.94 12.86 9.29
CA ALA A 80 19.55 11.59 9.69
C ALA A 80 20.72 11.20 8.76
N ALA A 81 21.71 12.08 8.65
CA ALA A 81 22.88 11.93 7.76
C ALA A 81 22.46 11.69 6.29
N SER A 82 21.51 12.45 5.78
CA SER A 82 20.92 12.35 4.43
C SER A 82 20.16 11.07 4.14
N ALA A 83 20.01 10.16 5.11
CA ALA A 83 19.30 8.89 4.91
C ALA A 83 17.79 9.06 4.69
N LEU A 84 17.19 10.16 5.17
CA LEU A 84 15.79 10.50 4.99
C LEU A 84 15.63 11.84 4.27
N SER A 85 14.76 11.85 3.26
CA SER A 85 14.33 13.04 2.54
C SER A 85 12.90 13.40 2.91
N VAL A 86 12.71 14.59 3.43
CA VAL A 86 11.40 15.19 3.69
C VAL A 86 11.17 16.25 2.64
N ASP A 87 10.43 15.93 1.61
CA ASP A 87 10.13 16.75 0.44
C ASP A 87 8.63 16.69 0.09
N GLY A 88 8.24 17.36 -0.99
CA GLY A 88 6.84 17.43 -1.40
C GLY A 88 6.23 16.05 -1.64
N VAL A 89 6.95 15.15 -2.33
CA VAL A 89 6.48 13.79 -2.64
C VAL A 89 6.30 12.98 -1.35
N THR A 90 7.30 13.01 -0.47
CA THR A 90 7.25 12.32 0.82
C THR A 90 6.04 12.78 1.64
N LEU A 91 5.86 14.09 1.81
CA LEU A 91 4.76 14.64 2.62
C LEU A 91 3.38 14.32 2.03
N PHE A 92 3.24 14.36 0.69
CA PHE A 92 1.99 13.99 0.02
C PHE A 92 1.65 12.51 0.25
N LEU A 93 2.63 11.62 0.08
CA LEU A 93 2.43 10.18 0.27
C LEU A 93 2.19 9.83 1.73
N GLN A 94 2.93 10.42 2.67
CA GLN A 94 2.71 10.25 4.11
C GLN A 94 1.31 10.74 4.52
N GLY A 95 0.89 11.91 4.07
CA GLY A 95 -0.46 12.41 4.32
C GLY A 95 -1.55 11.50 3.77
N SER A 96 -1.38 11.00 2.54
CA SER A 96 -2.29 10.04 1.92
C SER A 96 -2.36 8.73 2.70
N ILE A 97 -1.20 8.17 3.11
CA ILE A 97 -1.13 6.95 3.93
C ILE A 97 -1.84 7.16 5.27
N LEU A 98 -1.59 8.27 5.97
CA LEU A 98 -2.20 8.54 7.28
C LEU A 98 -3.72 8.66 7.22
N VAL A 99 -4.27 9.37 6.22
CA VAL A 99 -5.72 9.47 6.03
C VAL A 99 -6.34 8.10 5.74
N LEU A 100 -5.78 7.34 4.81
CA LEU A 100 -6.28 6.02 4.44
C LEU A 100 -6.08 4.99 5.57
N ALA A 101 -5.00 5.10 6.35
CA ALA A 101 -4.77 4.27 7.52
C ALA A 101 -5.82 4.54 8.62
N MET A 102 -6.21 5.80 8.86
CA MET A 102 -7.30 6.11 9.80
C MET A 102 -8.61 5.43 9.36
N LEU A 103 -8.98 5.53 8.08
CA LEU A 103 -10.18 4.86 7.56
C LEU A 103 -10.09 3.34 7.69
N SER A 104 -8.91 2.76 7.44
CA SER A 104 -8.68 1.32 7.60
C SER A 104 -8.77 0.88 9.07
N VAL A 105 -8.24 1.67 10.01
CA VAL A 105 -8.34 1.40 11.45
C VAL A 105 -9.79 1.42 11.92
N LEU A 106 -10.62 2.35 11.41
CA LEU A 106 -12.06 2.36 11.70
C LEU A 106 -12.74 1.06 11.24
N MET A 107 -12.37 0.52 10.08
CA MET A 107 -12.89 -0.76 9.59
C MET A 107 -12.36 -1.96 10.41
N ILE A 108 -11.10 -1.93 10.83
CA ILE A 108 -10.51 -2.96 11.71
C ILE A 108 -11.22 -2.99 13.07
N ALA A 109 -11.67 -1.83 13.55
CA ALA A 109 -12.37 -1.68 14.81
C ALA A 109 -13.85 -2.10 14.78
N GLU A 110 -14.38 -2.51 13.60
CA GLU A 110 -15.77 -2.92 13.41
C GLU A 110 -16.11 -4.19 14.20
N ARG A 111 -17.20 -4.13 14.98
CA ARG A 111 -17.66 -5.23 15.84
C ARG A 111 -19.17 -5.53 15.71
N ALA A 112 -19.94 -4.62 15.10
CA ALA A 112 -21.37 -4.82 14.92
C ALA A 112 -21.67 -5.88 13.85
N VAL A 113 -20.82 -5.97 12.83
CA VAL A 113 -20.95 -6.93 11.73
C VAL A 113 -20.54 -8.34 12.14
N GLU A 114 -19.54 -8.46 13.01
CA GLU A 114 -19.11 -9.75 13.58
C GLU A 114 -18.71 -9.56 15.05
N PRO A 115 -19.40 -10.26 15.99
CA PRO A 115 -19.05 -10.21 17.40
C PRO A 115 -17.57 -10.56 17.61
N GLY A 116 -16.86 -9.71 18.38
CA GLY A 116 -15.41 -9.83 18.57
C GLY A 116 -14.54 -9.35 17.40
N GLY A 117 -15.15 -8.88 16.27
CA GLY A 117 -14.46 -8.37 15.09
C GLY A 117 -13.96 -9.45 14.12
N ALA A 118 -13.41 -9.03 12.98
CA ALA A 118 -12.96 -9.93 11.91
C ALA A 118 -11.68 -10.73 12.25
N ILE A 119 -11.05 -10.46 13.38
CA ILE A 119 -9.68 -10.90 13.72
C ILE A 119 -9.69 -11.73 14.99
N VAL A 120 -8.93 -12.83 15.00
CA VAL A 120 -8.72 -13.67 16.18
C VAL A 120 -7.36 -14.35 16.15
N ALA A 121 -6.60 -14.25 17.25
CA ALA A 121 -5.38 -15.04 17.42
C ALA A 121 -5.73 -16.45 17.87
N SER A 122 -5.45 -17.43 17.03
CA SER A 122 -5.87 -18.81 17.26
C SER A 122 -4.84 -19.84 16.76
N ALA A 123 -3.58 -19.45 16.67
CA ALA A 123 -2.53 -20.30 16.12
C ALA A 123 -2.40 -21.69 16.78
N ALA A 124 -2.72 -21.79 18.09
CA ALA A 124 -2.62 -23.03 18.85
C ALA A 124 -3.88 -23.93 18.77
N VAL A 125 -4.92 -23.52 18.03
CA VAL A 125 -6.18 -24.24 17.99
C VAL A 125 -6.34 -24.95 16.64
N VAL A 126 -6.57 -26.26 16.69
CA VAL A 126 -6.79 -27.08 15.47
C VAL A 126 -8.09 -26.63 14.78
N VAL A 127 -7.97 -26.31 13.49
CA VAL A 127 -9.09 -25.85 12.66
C VAL A 127 -10.18 -26.93 12.59
N GLY A 128 -11.46 -26.53 12.76
CA GLY A 128 -12.63 -27.42 12.76
C GLY A 128 -12.89 -28.12 14.08
N SER A 129 -12.02 -27.98 15.09
CA SER A 129 -12.21 -28.55 16.42
C SER A 129 -13.33 -27.84 17.22
N PRO A 130 -13.86 -28.46 18.30
CA PRO A 130 -14.80 -27.76 19.20
C PRO A 130 -14.21 -26.49 19.82
N ALA A 131 -12.90 -26.48 20.06
CA ALA A 131 -12.19 -25.29 20.56
C ALA A 131 -12.17 -24.16 19.51
N ASP A 132 -12.00 -24.49 18.23
CA ASP A 132 -12.05 -23.54 17.13
C ASP A 132 -13.44 -22.89 16.98
N ARG A 133 -14.50 -23.71 17.07
CA ARG A 133 -15.89 -23.20 17.03
C ARG A 133 -16.20 -22.27 18.20
N ARG A 134 -15.74 -22.60 19.42
CA ARG A 134 -15.87 -21.72 20.60
C ARG A 134 -15.12 -20.41 20.43
N LEU A 135 -13.92 -20.46 19.84
CA LEU A 135 -13.11 -19.27 19.60
C LEU A 135 -13.74 -18.38 18.52
N ALA A 136 -14.25 -18.99 17.45
CA ALA A 136 -14.94 -18.26 16.37
C ALA A 136 -16.23 -17.57 16.84
N SER A 137 -16.95 -18.17 17.80
CA SER A 137 -18.17 -17.61 18.40
C SER A 137 -17.92 -16.69 19.61
N SER A 138 -16.66 -16.52 20.04
CA SER A 138 -16.34 -15.69 21.21
C SER A 138 -16.38 -14.20 20.87
N ASP A 139 -16.80 -13.37 21.82
CA ASP A 139 -16.76 -11.91 21.73
C ASP A 139 -15.37 -11.32 22.01
N ARG A 140 -14.35 -12.16 22.07
CA ARG A 140 -12.98 -11.70 22.30
C ARG A 140 -12.50 -10.82 21.16
N VAL A 141 -12.08 -9.61 21.51
CA VAL A 141 -11.44 -8.66 20.61
C VAL A 141 -9.93 -8.83 20.71
N GLN A 142 -9.27 -8.92 19.56
CA GLN A 142 -7.83 -8.97 19.47
C GLN A 142 -7.29 -7.55 19.37
N THR A 143 -6.68 -7.06 20.45
CA THR A 143 -6.23 -5.65 20.54
C THR A 143 -4.78 -5.45 20.12
N GLU A 144 -3.97 -6.51 20.09
CA GLU A 144 -2.58 -6.48 19.62
C GLU A 144 -2.44 -6.10 18.12
N ILE A 145 -3.52 -6.14 17.38
CA ILE A 145 -3.54 -5.69 15.98
C ILE A 145 -3.25 -4.19 15.85
N TYR A 146 -3.62 -3.36 16.83
CA TYR A 146 -3.43 -1.92 16.75
C TYR A 146 -1.95 -1.52 16.77
N PRO A 147 -1.12 -1.95 17.76
CA PRO A 147 0.31 -1.68 17.71
C PRO A 147 0.99 -2.30 16.48
N LEU A 148 0.60 -3.51 16.04
CA LEU A 148 1.13 -4.11 14.82
C LEU A 148 0.79 -3.25 13.58
N THR A 149 -0.43 -2.74 13.49
CA THR A 149 -0.84 -1.83 12.41
C THR A 149 -0.04 -0.53 12.45
N LEU A 150 0.21 0.05 13.63
CA LEU A 150 1.02 1.25 13.79
C LEU A 150 2.49 1.01 13.38
N PHE A 151 3.10 -0.13 13.71
CA PHE A 151 4.43 -0.48 13.21
C PHE A 151 4.45 -0.57 11.68
N ALA A 152 3.44 -1.22 11.08
CA ALA A 152 3.33 -1.27 9.63
C ALA A 152 3.22 0.13 9.01
N ILE A 153 2.40 1.01 9.59
CA ILE A 153 2.24 2.40 9.13
C ILE A 153 3.57 3.17 9.30
N GLY A 154 4.26 3.02 10.43
CA GLY A 154 5.58 3.62 10.64
C GLY A 154 6.57 3.26 9.53
N GLY A 155 6.66 1.97 9.17
CA GLY A 155 7.45 1.52 8.02
C GLY A 155 6.98 2.11 6.69
N MET A 156 5.65 2.23 6.48
CA MET A 156 5.08 2.85 5.28
C MET A 156 5.37 4.36 5.18
N LEU A 157 5.55 5.07 6.31
CA LEU A 157 5.95 6.48 6.31
C LEU A 157 7.44 6.66 6.00
N ILE A 158 8.29 5.73 6.44
CA ILE A 158 9.74 5.74 6.16
C ILE A 158 10.02 5.38 4.71
N PHE A 159 9.34 4.37 4.16
CA PHE A 159 9.66 3.76 2.87
C PHE A 159 9.74 4.77 1.71
N PRO A 160 8.76 5.68 1.49
CA PRO A 160 8.84 6.72 0.46
C PRO A 160 9.79 7.87 0.82
N ALA A 161 10.17 8.00 2.09
CA ALA A 161 11.10 9.03 2.56
C ALA A 161 12.57 8.58 2.51
N ALA A 162 12.82 7.27 2.40
CA ALA A 162 14.17 6.71 2.45
C ALA A 162 15.02 7.17 1.24
N ASN A 163 16.08 7.89 1.52
CA ASN A 163 17.08 8.35 0.53
C ASN A 163 18.34 7.47 0.55
N ASN A 164 18.34 6.47 1.42
CA ASN A 164 19.41 5.49 1.61
C ASN A 164 18.80 4.08 1.46
N LEU A 165 19.46 3.21 0.66
CA LEU A 165 18.93 1.89 0.32
C LEU A 165 18.87 0.93 1.53
N LEU A 166 19.78 1.05 2.51
CA LEU A 166 19.69 0.24 3.75
C LEU A 166 18.50 0.68 4.60
N LEU A 167 18.27 1.99 4.74
CA LEU A 167 17.09 2.48 5.43
C LEU A 167 15.81 2.08 4.70
N MET A 168 15.82 2.10 3.37
CA MET A 168 14.70 1.62 2.55
C MET A 168 14.43 0.13 2.81
N PHE A 169 15.47 -0.69 2.92
CA PHE A 169 15.34 -2.10 3.30
C PHE A 169 14.74 -2.26 4.71
N VAL A 170 15.24 -1.54 5.70
CA VAL A 170 14.68 -1.58 7.07
C VAL A 170 13.21 -1.16 7.06
N ALA A 171 12.86 -0.11 6.34
CA ALA A 171 11.47 0.33 6.21
C ALA A 171 10.58 -0.74 5.55
N LEU A 172 11.10 -1.45 4.53
CA LEU A 172 10.43 -2.57 3.89
C LEU A 172 10.12 -3.69 4.87
N GLU A 173 11.05 -4.04 5.75
CA GLU A 173 10.85 -5.08 6.76
C GLU A 173 9.91 -4.62 7.89
N VAL A 174 10.08 -3.39 8.39
CA VAL A 174 9.22 -2.82 9.44
C VAL A 174 7.75 -2.76 8.99
N LEU A 175 7.48 -2.43 7.72
CA LEU A 175 6.11 -2.44 7.21
C LEU A 175 5.60 -3.86 6.91
N SER A 176 6.49 -4.83 6.62
CA SER A 176 6.11 -6.15 6.12
C SER A 176 5.85 -7.17 7.23
N LEU A 177 6.73 -7.23 8.24
CA LEU A 177 6.64 -8.23 9.32
C LEU A 177 5.29 -8.19 10.07
N PRO A 178 4.76 -7.02 10.48
CA PRO A 178 3.44 -6.97 11.09
C PRO A 178 2.34 -7.44 10.15
N LEU A 179 2.42 -7.11 8.85
CA LEU A 179 1.41 -7.50 7.87
C LEU A 179 1.38 -9.02 7.64
N TYR A 180 2.52 -9.71 7.68
CA TYR A 180 2.58 -11.17 7.60
C TYR A 180 1.79 -11.82 8.73
N LEU A 181 1.94 -11.28 9.95
CA LEU A 181 1.20 -11.77 11.12
C LEU A 181 -0.30 -11.48 11.00
N ILE A 182 -0.66 -10.23 10.71
CA ILE A 182 -2.06 -9.79 10.67
C ILE A 182 -2.84 -10.52 9.57
N ALA A 183 -2.21 -10.84 8.44
CA ALA A 183 -2.83 -11.57 7.33
C ALA A 183 -3.32 -12.95 7.76
N GLY A 184 -2.65 -13.59 8.74
CA GLY A 184 -2.98 -14.92 9.27
C GLY A 184 -4.05 -14.94 10.36
N LEU A 185 -4.60 -13.80 10.76
CA LEU A 185 -5.48 -13.68 11.93
C LEU A 185 -6.98 -13.64 11.60
N SER A 186 -7.44 -14.13 10.45
CA SER A 186 -8.85 -14.12 10.10
C SER A 186 -9.66 -15.00 11.07
N ARG A 187 -10.77 -14.46 11.60
CA ARG A 187 -11.70 -15.19 12.47
C ARG A 187 -12.40 -16.32 11.74
N ARG A 188 -12.76 -16.10 10.49
CA ARG A 188 -13.38 -17.09 9.61
C ARG A 188 -12.37 -17.56 8.54
N ARG A 189 -12.64 -18.72 7.92
CA ARG A 189 -11.79 -19.28 6.84
C ARG A 189 -10.32 -19.39 7.22
N ARG A 190 -10.04 -19.87 8.42
CA ARG A 190 -8.71 -19.89 9.05
C ARG A 190 -7.65 -20.60 8.22
N LEU A 191 -7.96 -21.69 7.52
CA LEU A 191 -7.00 -22.38 6.66
C LEU A 191 -6.51 -21.48 5.54
N LEU A 192 -7.42 -20.76 4.86
CA LEU A 192 -7.04 -19.81 3.82
C LEU A 192 -6.20 -18.65 4.39
N SER A 193 -6.51 -18.21 5.60
CA SER A 193 -5.76 -17.14 6.26
C SER A 193 -4.35 -17.58 6.65
N GLN A 194 -4.19 -18.78 7.17
CA GLN A 194 -2.87 -19.35 7.49
C GLN A 194 -2.03 -19.58 6.22
N GLU A 195 -2.64 -20.11 5.17
CA GLU A 195 -2.00 -20.26 3.86
C GLU A 195 -1.56 -18.90 3.30
N ALA A 196 -2.42 -17.88 3.38
CA ALA A 196 -2.12 -16.52 2.96
C ALA A 196 -0.92 -15.95 3.73
N ALA A 197 -0.88 -16.12 5.06
CA ALA A 197 0.23 -15.65 5.88
C ALA A 197 1.56 -16.33 5.54
N ILE A 198 1.55 -17.65 5.37
CA ILE A 198 2.75 -18.42 5.01
C ILE A 198 3.25 -18.02 3.61
N LYS A 199 2.36 -17.94 2.62
CA LYS A 199 2.73 -17.50 1.27
C LYS A 199 3.29 -16.08 1.27
N TYR A 200 2.63 -15.16 2.01
CA TYR A 200 3.08 -13.78 2.09
C TYR A 200 4.45 -13.67 2.74
N PHE A 201 4.67 -14.39 3.84
CA PHE A 201 5.95 -14.40 4.54
C PHE A 201 7.07 -15.01 3.67
N LEU A 202 6.88 -16.24 3.14
CA LEU A 202 7.93 -16.93 2.39
C LEU A 202 8.30 -16.17 1.10
N LEU A 203 7.31 -15.76 0.31
CA LEU A 203 7.55 -15.01 -0.92
C LEU A 203 8.10 -13.60 -0.62
N GLY A 204 7.66 -12.97 0.48
CA GLY A 204 8.15 -11.69 0.92
C GLY A 204 9.60 -11.75 1.37
N ALA A 205 9.97 -12.72 2.22
CA ALA A 205 11.35 -12.92 2.65
C ALA A 205 12.30 -13.18 1.47
N PHE A 206 11.82 -13.96 0.48
CA PHE A 206 12.59 -14.21 -0.74
C PHE A 206 12.79 -12.94 -1.57
N ALA A 207 11.75 -12.13 -1.72
CA ALA A 207 11.84 -10.84 -2.42
C ALA A 207 12.75 -9.84 -1.69
N SER A 208 12.70 -9.83 -0.35
CA SER A 208 13.58 -9.02 0.49
C SER A 208 15.05 -9.44 0.37
N ALA A 209 15.33 -10.74 0.22
CA ALA A 209 16.69 -11.22 -0.03
C ALA A 209 17.24 -10.74 -1.37
N PHE A 210 16.43 -10.73 -2.43
CA PHE A 210 16.81 -10.13 -3.72
C PHE A 210 17.07 -8.63 -3.58
N PHE A 211 16.18 -7.91 -2.88
CA PHE A 211 16.35 -6.49 -2.63
C PHE A 211 17.70 -6.22 -1.95
N LEU A 212 17.99 -6.91 -0.85
CA LEU A 212 19.22 -6.71 -0.08
C LEU A 212 20.47 -7.08 -0.87
N TYR A 213 20.41 -8.15 -1.67
CA TYR A 213 21.52 -8.52 -2.54
C TYR A 213 21.73 -7.47 -3.65
N GLY A 214 20.65 -6.90 -4.18
CA GLY A 214 20.72 -5.75 -5.09
C GLY A 214 21.42 -4.55 -4.44
N VAL A 215 21.10 -4.22 -3.19
CA VAL A 215 21.78 -3.16 -2.42
C VAL A 215 23.28 -3.45 -2.28
N ALA A 216 23.67 -4.69 -1.98
CA ALA A 216 25.08 -5.07 -1.86
C ALA A 216 25.86 -4.89 -3.17
N LEU A 217 25.25 -5.23 -4.33
CA LEU A 217 25.89 -5.01 -5.63
C LEU A 217 26.01 -3.53 -5.98
N LEU A 218 24.98 -2.73 -5.68
CA LEU A 218 25.01 -1.28 -5.88
C LEU A 218 26.05 -0.61 -4.97
N TYR A 219 26.20 -1.09 -3.74
CA TYR A 219 27.29 -0.65 -2.86
C TYR A 219 28.65 -1.01 -3.46
N GLY A 220 28.82 -2.22 -4.00
CA GLY A 220 30.05 -2.61 -4.69
C GLY A 220 30.37 -1.75 -5.91
N TYR A 221 29.35 -1.22 -6.58
CA TYR A 221 29.50 -0.30 -7.72
C TYR A 221 29.84 1.13 -7.30
N ALA A 222 29.09 1.70 -6.35
CA ALA A 222 29.13 3.11 -6.00
C ALA A 222 29.99 3.43 -4.76
N GLY A 223 30.32 2.43 -3.93
CA GLY A 223 30.97 2.63 -2.62
C GLY A 223 30.05 3.27 -1.57
N SER A 224 28.78 3.49 -1.90
CA SER A 224 27.76 4.10 -1.05
C SER A 224 26.40 3.42 -1.26
N VAL A 225 25.50 3.58 -0.29
CA VAL A 225 24.12 3.14 -0.36
C VAL A 225 23.13 4.31 -0.49
N ASP A 226 23.63 5.54 -0.54
CA ASP A 226 22.81 6.73 -0.74
C ASP A 226 22.45 6.87 -2.22
N LEU A 227 21.19 7.19 -2.50
CA LEU A 227 20.68 7.27 -3.88
C LEU A 227 21.40 8.34 -4.70
N PHE A 228 21.75 9.46 -4.08
CA PHE A 228 22.48 10.52 -4.77
C PHE A 228 23.91 10.11 -5.13
N ASP A 229 24.60 9.41 -4.24
CA ASP A 229 25.97 8.91 -4.52
C ASP A 229 25.95 7.85 -5.63
N ILE A 230 24.94 6.97 -5.61
CA ILE A 230 24.72 5.98 -6.69
C ILE A 230 24.49 6.69 -8.02
N LEU A 231 23.71 7.79 -8.03
CA LEU A 231 23.51 8.61 -9.22
C LEU A 231 24.83 9.21 -9.73
N GLN A 232 25.65 9.77 -8.84
CA GLN A 232 26.96 10.36 -9.20
C GLN A 232 27.93 9.29 -9.72
N ALA A 233 27.92 8.11 -9.09
CA ALA A 233 28.77 6.98 -9.50
C ALA A 233 28.52 6.54 -10.95
N GLN A 234 27.29 6.69 -11.48
CA GLN A 234 26.97 6.33 -12.87
C GLN A 234 27.77 7.16 -13.90
N ASN A 235 28.30 8.32 -13.50
CA ASN A 235 29.14 9.16 -14.36
C ASN A 235 30.64 9.03 -14.06
N THR A 236 31.04 8.57 -12.89
CA THR A 236 32.42 8.65 -12.38
C THR A 236 33.06 7.31 -12.06
N SER A 237 32.25 6.26 -11.86
CA SER A 237 32.75 4.93 -11.46
C SER A 237 33.54 4.28 -12.60
N THR A 238 34.62 3.62 -12.24
CA THR A 238 35.40 2.72 -13.12
C THR A 238 35.03 1.26 -12.95
N GLN A 239 34.04 0.96 -12.10
CA GLN A 239 33.55 -0.37 -11.85
C GLN A 239 32.71 -0.89 -13.02
N SER A 240 32.54 -2.20 -13.07
CA SER A 240 31.75 -2.84 -14.12
C SER A 240 30.27 -2.45 -14.05
N ASP A 241 29.69 -2.02 -15.16
CA ASP A 241 28.25 -1.73 -15.31
C ASP A 241 27.37 -2.96 -15.00
N VAL A 242 27.94 -4.18 -15.01
CA VAL A 242 27.23 -5.39 -14.61
C VAL A 242 26.79 -5.30 -13.14
N LEU A 243 27.62 -4.73 -12.24
CA LEU A 243 27.23 -4.53 -10.84
C LEU A 243 26.06 -3.55 -10.72
N LEU A 244 26.07 -2.48 -11.52
CA LEU A 244 24.99 -1.48 -11.55
C LEU A 244 23.66 -2.10 -12.01
N TYR A 245 23.66 -2.73 -13.20
CA TYR A 245 22.40 -3.23 -13.78
C TYR A 245 21.87 -4.47 -13.09
N LEU A 246 22.74 -5.39 -12.66
CA LEU A 246 22.31 -6.56 -11.88
C LEU A 246 21.81 -6.13 -10.50
N GLY A 247 22.51 -5.20 -9.84
CA GLY A 247 22.11 -4.63 -8.56
C GLY A 247 20.76 -3.93 -8.65
N PHE A 248 20.57 -3.08 -9.68
CA PHE A 248 19.28 -2.43 -9.96
C PHE A 248 18.16 -3.45 -10.22
N GLY A 249 18.41 -4.45 -11.07
CA GLY A 249 17.42 -5.48 -11.39
C GLY A 249 16.94 -6.24 -10.15
N LEU A 250 17.87 -6.65 -9.26
CA LEU A 250 17.53 -7.36 -8.03
C LEU A 250 16.81 -6.44 -7.01
N LEU A 251 17.21 -5.18 -6.90
CA LEU A 251 16.51 -4.17 -6.10
C LEU A 251 15.06 -4.01 -6.57
N VAL A 252 14.88 -3.87 -7.88
CA VAL A 252 13.56 -3.69 -8.50
C VAL A 252 12.66 -4.90 -8.28
N VAL A 253 13.18 -6.14 -8.28
CA VAL A 253 12.39 -7.34 -7.93
C VAL A 253 11.69 -7.18 -6.59
N GLY A 254 12.41 -6.75 -5.54
CA GLY A 254 11.82 -6.53 -4.22
C GLY A 254 10.75 -5.43 -4.22
N LEU A 255 10.97 -4.34 -4.95
CA LEU A 255 10.01 -3.23 -5.07
C LEU A 255 8.75 -3.65 -5.84
N LEU A 256 8.89 -4.36 -6.96
CA LEU A 256 7.78 -4.86 -7.77
C LEU A 256 6.95 -5.89 -7.00
N PHE A 257 7.60 -6.78 -6.25
CA PHE A 257 6.92 -7.70 -5.34
C PHE A 257 6.06 -6.93 -4.35
N LYS A 258 6.62 -5.92 -3.67
CA LYS A 258 5.90 -5.16 -2.65
C LYS A 258 4.71 -4.39 -3.21
N ALA A 259 4.82 -3.87 -4.42
CA ALA A 259 3.74 -3.17 -5.13
C ALA A 259 2.68 -4.13 -5.72
N GLY A 260 2.94 -5.44 -5.76
CA GLY A 260 2.08 -6.44 -6.40
C GLY A 260 2.05 -6.31 -7.92
N ILE A 261 3.21 -6.09 -8.54
CA ILE A 261 3.39 -5.87 -9.98
C ILE A 261 3.85 -7.17 -10.65
N ALA A 262 3.27 -7.52 -11.80
CA ALA A 262 3.67 -8.70 -12.54
C ALA A 262 5.11 -8.55 -13.09
N PRO A 263 5.90 -9.65 -13.06
CA PRO A 263 5.56 -11.03 -12.73
C PRO A 263 5.56 -11.37 -11.22
N PHE A 264 5.92 -10.46 -10.34
CA PHE A 264 6.10 -10.70 -8.89
C PHE A 264 4.79 -10.52 -8.08
N HIS A 265 3.64 -10.65 -8.72
CA HIS A 265 2.30 -10.39 -8.16
C HIS A 265 1.62 -11.63 -7.52
N SER A 266 2.17 -12.83 -7.67
CA SER A 266 1.49 -14.11 -7.37
C SER A 266 0.94 -14.21 -5.94
N TRP A 267 1.55 -13.52 -4.98
CA TRP A 267 1.11 -13.45 -3.59
C TRP A 267 -0.20 -12.65 -3.42
N THR A 268 -0.43 -11.64 -4.26
CA THR A 268 -1.51 -10.65 -4.05
C THR A 268 -2.92 -11.27 -4.05
N PRO A 269 -3.32 -12.12 -5.02
CA PRO A 269 -4.66 -12.71 -5.00
C PRO A 269 -4.89 -13.63 -3.81
N ASP A 270 -3.91 -14.46 -3.45
CA ASP A 270 -4.02 -15.43 -2.36
C ASP A 270 -4.07 -14.74 -0.99
N VAL A 271 -3.21 -13.73 -0.79
CA VAL A 271 -3.17 -12.95 0.45
C VAL A 271 -4.40 -12.09 0.63
N TYR A 272 -4.89 -11.45 -0.45
CA TYR A 272 -6.13 -10.66 -0.37
C TYR A 272 -7.35 -11.54 -0.06
N GLN A 273 -7.41 -12.74 -0.63
CA GLN A 273 -8.49 -13.68 -0.37
C GLN A 273 -8.46 -14.21 1.07
N GLY A 274 -7.30 -14.58 1.58
CA GLY A 274 -7.16 -15.23 2.89
C GLY A 274 -7.12 -14.27 4.08
N SER A 275 -6.66 -13.04 3.90
CA SER A 275 -6.58 -12.05 4.98
C SER A 275 -7.96 -11.55 5.42
N PRO A 276 -8.13 -11.10 6.68
CA PRO A 276 -9.32 -10.36 7.09
C PRO A 276 -9.58 -9.18 6.15
N THR A 277 -10.81 -8.99 5.70
CA THR A 277 -11.12 -8.00 4.65
C THR A 277 -10.75 -6.55 5.02
N PRO A 278 -10.90 -6.09 6.29
CA PRO A 278 -10.39 -4.77 6.69
C PRO A 278 -8.86 -4.65 6.56
N VAL A 279 -8.12 -5.73 6.82
CA VAL A 279 -6.66 -5.79 6.63
C VAL A 279 -6.30 -5.77 5.15
N THR A 280 -7.09 -6.48 4.32
CA THR A 280 -6.94 -6.42 2.86
C THR A 280 -7.13 -5.01 2.32
N ALA A 281 -8.15 -4.27 2.80
CA ALA A 281 -8.37 -2.87 2.45
C ALA A 281 -7.16 -1.98 2.79
N PHE A 282 -6.61 -2.15 3.99
CA PHE A 282 -5.40 -1.46 4.43
C PHE A 282 -4.18 -1.77 3.55
N MET A 283 -3.93 -3.07 3.28
CA MET A 283 -2.82 -3.47 2.41
C MET A 283 -3.01 -2.98 0.97
N ALA A 284 -4.20 -3.09 0.40
CA ALA A 284 -4.45 -2.73 -0.99
C ALA A 284 -4.32 -1.22 -1.25
N SER A 285 -4.53 -0.39 -0.24
CA SER A 285 -4.43 1.08 -0.31
C SER A 285 -3.06 1.58 0.17
N CYS A 286 -2.78 1.49 1.47
CA CYS A 286 -1.62 2.13 2.10
C CYS A 286 -0.28 1.51 1.66
N THR A 287 -0.19 0.18 1.60
CA THR A 287 1.05 -0.51 1.19
C THR A 287 1.42 -0.19 -0.25
N LYS A 288 0.42 -0.07 -1.13
CA LYS A 288 0.65 0.29 -2.53
C LYS A 288 1.22 1.70 -2.66
N ILE A 289 0.67 2.67 -1.94
CA ILE A 289 1.18 4.05 -1.92
C ILE A 289 2.64 4.07 -1.44
N ALA A 290 2.96 3.37 -0.36
CA ALA A 290 4.31 3.30 0.19
C ALA A 290 5.29 2.66 -0.81
N ALA A 291 4.90 1.55 -1.46
CA ALA A 291 5.73 0.85 -2.44
C ALA A 291 6.01 1.70 -3.69
N PHE A 292 4.98 2.37 -4.23
CA PHE A 292 5.18 3.30 -5.34
C PHE A 292 6.02 4.51 -4.94
N GLY A 293 5.93 5.00 -3.70
CA GLY A 293 6.80 6.04 -3.18
C GLY A 293 8.28 5.65 -3.22
N ALA A 294 8.61 4.43 -2.81
CA ALA A 294 9.97 3.90 -2.91
C ALA A 294 10.42 3.72 -4.37
N ILE A 295 9.56 3.20 -5.25
CA ILE A 295 9.84 3.09 -6.70
C ILE A 295 10.13 4.46 -7.30
N ILE A 296 9.32 5.46 -6.99
CA ILE A 296 9.53 6.85 -7.43
C ILE A 296 10.91 7.33 -6.99
N ARG A 297 11.25 7.15 -5.71
CA ARG A 297 12.53 7.60 -5.16
C ARG A 297 13.71 6.94 -5.85
N VAL A 298 13.68 5.63 -6.04
CA VAL A 298 14.74 4.89 -6.74
C VAL A 298 14.88 5.37 -8.18
N LEU A 299 13.78 5.45 -8.94
CA LEU A 299 13.83 5.78 -10.37
C LEU A 299 14.20 7.25 -10.64
N TYR A 300 13.62 8.18 -9.87
CA TYR A 300 13.76 9.62 -10.12
C TYR A 300 14.99 10.23 -9.45
N VAL A 301 15.45 9.67 -8.32
CA VAL A 301 16.64 10.17 -7.61
C VAL A 301 17.86 9.33 -7.96
N GLY A 302 17.81 8.00 -7.73
CA GLY A 302 18.99 7.14 -7.87
C GLY A 302 19.36 6.77 -9.30
N PHE A 303 18.37 6.69 -10.22
CA PHE A 303 18.59 6.14 -11.57
C PHE A 303 18.05 7.03 -12.70
N SER A 304 17.90 8.33 -12.47
CA SER A 304 17.38 9.26 -13.48
C SER A 304 18.26 9.34 -14.73
N ILE A 305 19.60 9.25 -14.60
CA ILE A 305 20.55 9.26 -15.72
C ILE A 305 20.41 7.98 -16.56
N SER A 306 20.16 6.83 -15.94
CA SER A 306 20.01 5.54 -16.62
C SER A 306 18.60 5.29 -17.17
N ALA A 307 17.79 6.33 -17.37
CA ALA A 307 16.39 6.21 -17.81
C ALA A 307 16.24 5.41 -19.11
N TRP A 308 17.17 5.51 -20.04
CA TRP A 308 17.19 4.74 -21.28
C TRP A 308 17.20 3.22 -21.03
N ASN A 309 17.91 2.77 -19.99
CA ASN A 309 18.10 1.37 -19.69
C ASN A 309 16.92 0.76 -18.91
N TRP A 310 16.32 1.49 -17.97
CA TRP A 310 15.23 0.96 -17.15
C TRP A 310 13.82 1.20 -17.72
N ARG A 311 13.62 2.19 -18.58
CA ARG A 311 12.31 2.43 -19.21
C ARG A 311 11.72 1.21 -19.91
N PRO A 312 12.48 0.44 -20.73
CA PRO A 312 11.97 -0.79 -21.33
C PRO A 312 11.50 -1.83 -20.30
N ILE A 313 12.19 -1.93 -19.17
CA ILE A 313 11.80 -2.83 -18.07
C ILE A 313 10.45 -2.38 -17.48
N VAL A 314 10.31 -1.08 -17.18
CA VAL A 314 9.05 -0.52 -16.67
C VAL A 314 7.91 -0.71 -17.69
N TRP A 315 8.17 -0.57 -18.99
CA TRP A 315 7.19 -0.88 -20.03
C TRP A 315 6.75 -2.35 -19.97
N ALA A 316 7.70 -3.27 -19.93
CA ALA A 316 7.41 -4.70 -19.90
C ALA A 316 6.58 -5.09 -18.68
N VAL A 317 6.95 -4.63 -17.49
CA VAL A 317 6.22 -4.96 -16.25
C VAL A 317 4.88 -4.22 -16.16
N ALA A 318 4.75 -3.02 -16.72
CA ALA A 318 3.47 -2.32 -16.82
C ALA A 318 2.50 -3.08 -17.73
N ILE A 319 2.94 -3.48 -18.92
CA ILE A 319 2.14 -4.28 -19.87
C ILE A 319 1.77 -5.62 -19.23
N ALA A 320 2.74 -6.34 -18.65
CA ALA A 320 2.49 -7.62 -17.99
C ALA A 320 1.44 -7.48 -16.88
N SER A 321 1.53 -6.43 -16.05
CA SER A 321 0.57 -6.18 -14.96
C SER A 321 -0.82 -5.85 -15.48
N MET A 322 -0.92 -5.01 -16.51
CA MET A 322 -2.20 -4.67 -17.12
C MET A 322 -2.86 -5.89 -17.76
N VAL A 323 -2.10 -6.69 -18.53
CA VAL A 323 -2.61 -7.87 -19.22
C VAL A 323 -3.00 -8.96 -18.21
N VAL A 324 -2.11 -9.31 -17.28
CA VAL A 324 -2.39 -10.33 -16.24
C VAL A 324 -3.58 -9.90 -15.39
N GLY A 325 -3.60 -8.66 -14.91
CA GLY A 325 -4.69 -8.16 -14.09
C GLY A 325 -6.03 -8.14 -14.82
N ALA A 326 -6.06 -7.71 -16.08
CA ALA A 326 -7.28 -7.66 -16.86
C ALA A 326 -7.75 -9.08 -17.28
N VAL A 327 -6.88 -9.91 -17.86
CA VAL A 327 -7.27 -11.21 -18.42
C VAL A 327 -7.56 -12.24 -17.33
N VAL A 328 -6.68 -12.37 -16.31
CA VAL A 328 -6.91 -13.34 -15.24
C VAL A 328 -8.05 -12.89 -14.33
N GLY A 329 -8.27 -11.57 -14.16
CA GLY A 329 -9.42 -11.04 -13.46
C GLY A 329 -10.76 -11.50 -14.02
N LEU A 330 -10.88 -11.69 -15.35
CA LEU A 330 -12.09 -12.20 -16.01
C LEU A 330 -12.48 -13.62 -15.58
N THR A 331 -11.51 -14.45 -15.23
CA THR A 331 -11.75 -15.87 -14.88
C THR A 331 -12.09 -16.07 -13.40
N GLN A 332 -11.92 -15.04 -12.57
CA GLN A 332 -12.13 -15.16 -11.14
C GLN A 332 -13.62 -15.17 -10.78
N THR A 333 -13.96 -15.93 -9.75
CA THR A 333 -15.30 -16.04 -9.17
C THR A 333 -15.37 -15.56 -7.72
N ASP A 334 -14.22 -15.37 -7.07
CA ASP A 334 -14.12 -14.77 -5.73
C ASP A 334 -13.89 -13.26 -5.86
N LEU A 335 -14.72 -12.46 -5.20
CA LEU A 335 -14.70 -11.00 -5.30
C LEU A 335 -13.41 -10.37 -4.77
N LYS A 336 -12.84 -10.94 -3.69
CA LYS A 336 -11.54 -10.46 -3.18
C LYS A 336 -10.41 -10.71 -4.18
N ARG A 337 -10.46 -11.86 -4.90
CA ARG A 337 -9.51 -12.15 -5.98
C ARG A 337 -9.74 -11.25 -7.20
N ILE A 338 -11.00 -10.97 -7.57
CA ILE A 338 -11.30 -10.01 -8.65
C ILE A 338 -10.69 -8.64 -8.31
N LEU A 339 -10.91 -8.14 -7.10
CA LEU A 339 -10.32 -6.87 -6.66
C LEU A 339 -8.78 -6.93 -6.53
N ALA A 340 -8.20 -8.09 -6.24
CA ALA A 340 -6.76 -8.27 -6.24
C ALA A 340 -6.17 -8.17 -7.66
N TYR A 341 -6.76 -8.83 -8.65
CA TYR A 341 -6.33 -8.69 -10.06
C TYR A 341 -6.62 -7.29 -10.60
N SER A 342 -7.71 -6.66 -10.18
CA SER A 342 -7.94 -5.23 -10.38
C SER A 342 -6.77 -4.40 -9.86
N SER A 343 -6.31 -4.66 -8.64
CA SER A 343 -5.18 -3.97 -8.01
C SER A 343 -3.87 -4.15 -8.78
N ILE A 344 -3.63 -5.34 -9.37
CA ILE A 344 -2.47 -5.62 -10.22
C ILE A 344 -2.57 -4.81 -11.53
N ALA A 345 -3.75 -4.76 -12.18
CA ALA A 345 -3.95 -3.94 -13.37
C ALA A 345 -3.73 -2.44 -13.09
N HIS A 346 -4.28 -1.94 -11.97
CA HIS A 346 -4.10 -0.54 -11.56
C HIS A 346 -2.63 -0.20 -11.28
N ALA A 347 -1.84 -1.13 -10.72
CA ALA A 347 -0.40 -0.93 -10.59
C ALA A 347 0.28 -0.74 -11.95
N GLY A 348 -0.13 -1.51 -12.97
CA GLY A 348 0.32 -1.32 -14.35
C GLY A 348 -0.04 0.06 -14.91
N PHE A 349 -1.28 0.54 -14.70
CA PHE A 349 -1.68 1.88 -15.14
C PHE A 349 -0.89 2.99 -14.44
N ILE A 350 -0.59 2.86 -13.16
CA ILE A 350 0.21 3.84 -12.41
C ILE A 350 1.66 3.88 -12.93
N LEU A 351 2.25 2.72 -13.29
CA LEU A 351 3.59 2.66 -13.88
C LEU A 351 3.71 3.44 -15.19
N VAL A 352 2.62 3.53 -15.99
CA VAL A 352 2.62 4.31 -17.23
C VAL A 352 3.02 5.77 -16.97
N GLY A 353 2.55 6.36 -15.86
CA GLY A 353 2.91 7.73 -15.50
C GLY A 353 4.36 7.93 -15.11
N LEU A 354 5.03 6.88 -14.59
CA LEU A 354 6.45 6.99 -14.21
C LEU A 354 7.41 6.99 -15.39
N VAL A 355 6.97 6.49 -16.56
CA VAL A 355 7.80 6.40 -17.77
C VAL A 355 8.21 7.78 -18.29
N SER A 356 7.39 8.81 -18.06
CA SER A 356 7.68 10.19 -18.53
C SER A 356 8.92 10.79 -17.87
N LEU A 357 9.21 10.44 -16.62
CA LEU A 357 10.32 10.96 -15.81
C LEU A 357 10.31 12.50 -15.71
N ASP A 358 9.14 13.09 -15.71
CA ASP A 358 8.91 14.51 -15.59
C ASP A 358 7.95 14.84 -14.43
N ARG A 359 7.76 16.14 -14.18
CA ARG A 359 6.87 16.62 -13.12
C ARG A 359 5.42 16.26 -13.38
N ALA A 360 4.97 16.28 -14.64
CA ALA A 360 3.57 15.98 -15.00
C ALA A 360 3.25 14.50 -14.73
N GLY A 361 4.14 13.58 -15.12
CA GLY A 361 4.02 12.17 -14.80
C GLY A 361 4.03 11.90 -13.30
N LEU A 362 4.97 12.51 -12.57
CA LEU A 362 5.05 12.37 -11.13
C LEU A 362 3.78 12.86 -10.43
N SER A 363 3.30 14.06 -10.77
CA SER A 363 2.06 14.64 -10.25
C SER A 363 0.85 13.74 -10.54
N SER A 364 0.75 13.21 -11.76
CA SER A 364 -0.35 12.31 -12.16
C SER A 364 -0.35 11.01 -11.36
N VAL A 365 0.82 10.43 -11.08
CA VAL A 365 0.97 9.24 -10.25
C VAL A 365 0.56 9.51 -8.81
N LEU A 366 0.97 10.63 -8.21
CA LEU A 366 0.57 11.03 -6.86
C LEU A 366 -0.94 11.14 -6.74
N PHE A 367 -1.59 11.84 -7.68
CA PHE A 367 -3.04 11.93 -7.72
C PHE A 367 -3.71 10.56 -7.81
N TYR A 368 -3.23 9.72 -8.73
CA TYR A 368 -3.83 8.39 -8.95
C TYR A 368 -3.73 7.50 -7.73
N LEU A 369 -2.57 7.48 -7.06
CA LEU A 369 -2.36 6.69 -5.85
C LEU A 369 -3.35 7.08 -4.74
N ALA A 370 -3.54 8.36 -4.49
CA ALA A 370 -4.49 8.86 -3.49
C ALA A 370 -5.95 8.52 -3.87
N ALA A 371 -6.35 8.80 -5.11
CA ALA A 371 -7.69 8.53 -5.61
C ALA A 371 -8.03 7.03 -5.57
N TYR A 372 -7.11 6.18 -6.02
CA TYR A 372 -7.23 4.72 -5.96
C TYR A 372 -7.37 4.21 -4.52
N GLY A 373 -6.62 4.78 -3.58
CA GLY A 373 -6.67 4.41 -2.17
C GLY A 373 -8.08 4.57 -1.57
N PHE A 374 -8.73 5.72 -1.78
CA PHE A 374 -10.09 5.98 -1.30
C PHE A 374 -11.12 5.02 -1.90
N THR A 375 -11.08 4.82 -3.22
CA THR A 375 -11.99 3.90 -3.92
C THR A 375 -11.82 2.47 -3.42
N THR A 376 -10.60 2.03 -3.20
CA THR A 376 -10.25 0.68 -2.76
C THR A 376 -10.73 0.41 -1.32
N ILE A 377 -10.51 1.35 -0.39
CA ILE A 377 -11.01 1.22 0.99
C ILE A 377 -12.52 1.09 1.02
N ALA A 378 -13.24 1.94 0.28
CA ALA A 378 -14.70 1.89 0.22
C ALA A 378 -15.20 0.58 -0.40
N ALA A 379 -14.57 0.10 -1.47
CA ALA A 379 -14.95 -1.15 -2.13
C ALA A 379 -14.78 -2.38 -1.21
N PHE A 380 -13.62 -2.52 -0.56
CA PHE A 380 -13.41 -3.58 0.41
C PHE A 380 -14.29 -3.40 1.66
N GLY A 381 -14.56 -2.16 2.08
CA GLY A 381 -15.47 -1.87 3.17
C GLY A 381 -16.88 -2.38 2.91
N LEU A 382 -17.43 -2.12 1.74
CA LEU A 382 -18.73 -2.67 1.34
C LEU A 382 -18.71 -4.19 1.24
N LEU A 383 -17.61 -4.78 0.76
CA LEU A 383 -17.50 -6.24 0.65
C LEU A 383 -17.63 -6.93 2.01
N THR A 384 -17.17 -6.33 3.11
CA THR A 384 -17.32 -6.90 4.46
C THR A 384 -18.75 -7.04 4.91
N LEU A 385 -19.69 -6.28 4.31
CA LEU A 385 -21.08 -6.19 4.74
C LEU A 385 -21.96 -7.29 4.17
N VAL A 386 -21.57 -7.93 3.05
CA VAL A 386 -22.35 -9.02 2.45
C VAL A 386 -22.01 -10.32 3.13
N ARG A 387 -22.96 -10.90 3.85
CA ARG A 387 -22.71 -12.04 4.75
C ARG A 387 -23.76 -13.14 4.60
N ASP A 388 -23.30 -14.36 4.78
CA ASP A 388 -24.11 -15.57 4.94
C ASP A 388 -23.88 -16.21 6.32
N SER A 389 -24.42 -17.39 6.55
CA SER A 389 -24.25 -18.16 7.79
C SER A 389 -22.78 -18.53 8.09
N ASN A 390 -21.92 -18.56 7.07
CA ASN A 390 -20.50 -18.93 7.18
C ASN A 390 -19.57 -17.69 7.31
N GLY A 391 -20.11 -16.49 7.25
CA GLY A 391 -19.38 -15.23 7.33
C GLY A 391 -19.51 -14.38 6.07
N GLU A 392 -18.42 -13.80 5.57
CA GLU A 392 -18.42 -12.97 4.35
C GLU A 392 -18.75 -13.81 3.10
N ALA A 393 -19.70 -13.35 2.31
CA ALA A 393 -20.10 -13.97 1.04
C ALA A 393 -19.21 -13.44 -0.10
N ASN A 394 -18.11 -14.13 -0.37
CA ASN A 394 -17.11 -13.65 -1.34
C ASN A 394 -17.29 -14.25 -2.75
N HIS A 395 -18.12 -15.27 -2.93
CA HIS A 395 -18.33 -15.88 -4.24
C HIS A 395 -19.33 -15.08 -5.07
N LEU A 396 -18.99 -14.80 -6.33
CA LEU A 396 -19.78 -13.94 -7.24
C LEU A 396 -21.25 -14.40 -7.34
N ALA A 397 -21.52 -15.71 -7.43
CA ALA A 397 -22.88 -16.23 -7.52
C ALA A 397 -23.76 -15.89 -6.30
N GLN A 398 -23.15 -15.70 -5.12
CA GLN A 398 -23.88 -15.30 -3.91
C GLN A 398 -24.44 -13.86 -4.01
N TRP A 399 -23.90 -13.03 -4.89
CA TRP A 399 -24.31 -11.64 -5.09
C TRP A 399 -25.47 -11.48 -6.09
N SER A 400 -25.98 -12.61 -6.62
CA SER A 400 -27.11 -12.60 -7.56
C SER A 400 -28.34 -11.91 -6.96
N GLY A 401 -28.90 -10.92 -7.69
CA GLY A 401 -30.11 -10.22 -7.31
C GLY A 401 -30.01 -9.36 -6.03
N LEU A 402 -28.80 -9.09 -5.54
CA LEU A 402 -28.59 -8.34 -4.29
C LEU A 402 -29.20 -6.93 -4.34
N ALA A 403 -29.29 -6.32 -5.53
CA ALA A 403 -29.92 -5.01 -5.71
C ALA A 403 -31.42 -5.00 -5.34
N ARG A 404 -32.13 -6.13 -5.47
CA ARG A 404 -33.55 -6.22 -5.06
C ARG A 404 -33.71 -6.24 -3.54
N ARG A 405 -32.71 -6.76 -2.80
CA ARG A 405 -32.72 -6.83 -1.33
C ARG A 405 -32.15 -5.58 -0.67
N SER A 406 -31.12 -5.00 -1.27
CA SER A 406 -30.38 -3.86 -0.71
C SER A 406 -29.96 -2.88 -1.83
N PRO A 407 -30.91 -2.08 -2.37
CA PRO A 407 -30.66 -1.23 -3.54
C PRO A 407 -29.60 -0.16 -3.29
N LEU A 408 -29.61 0.48 -2.13
CA LEU A 408 -28.62 1.50 -1.77
C LEU A 408 -27.19 0.92 -1.74
N PHE A 409 -27.03 -0.26 -1.14
CA PHE A 409 -25.76 -0.97 -1.10
C PHE A 409 -25.28 -1.29 -2.53
N ALA A 410 -26.13 -1.91 -3.33
CA ALA A 410 -25.79 -2.33 -4.69
C ALA A 410 -25.44 -1.13 -5.58
N THR A 411 -26.16 -0.01 -5.46
CA THR A 411 -25.87 1.23 -6.20
C THR A 411 -24.53 1.81 -5.78
N THR A 412 -24.23 1.88 -4.47
CA THR A 412 -22.95 2.39 -3.97
C THR A 412 -21.78 1.51 -4.44
N PHE A 413 -21.92 0.18 -4.35
CA PHE A 413 -20.88 -0.72 -4.81
C PHE A 413 -20.67 -0.64 -6.32
N THR A 414 -21.76 -0.54 -7.10
CA THR A 414 -21.71 -0.31 -8.54
C THR A 414 -20.95 0.97 -8.88
N PHE A 415 -21.24 2.07 -8.18
CA PHE A 415 -20.52 3.32 -8.37
C PHE A 415 -19.00 3.14 -8.17
N LEU A 416 -18.57 2.43 -7.13
CA LEU A 416 -17.15 2.17 -6.89
C LEU A 416 -16.53 1.24 -7.95
N LEU A 417 -17.27 0.23 -8.42
CA LEU A 417 -16.82 -0.64 -9.52
C LEU A 417 -16.66 0.15 -10.82
N LEU A 418 -17.59 1.05 -11.14
CA LEU A 418 -17.50 1.94 -12.29
C LEU A 418 -16.34 2.94 -12.15
N ALA A 419 -16.03 3.37 -10.93
CA ALA A 419 -14.86 4.18 -10.65
C ALA A 419 -13.56 3.39 -10.94
N LEU A 420 -13.46 2.15 -10.50
CA LEU A 420 -12.30 1.28 -10.81
C LEU A 420 -12.22 1.00 -12.33
N ALA A 421 -13.35 0.82 -13.01
CA ALA A 421 -13.40 0.72 -14.47
C ALA A 421 -12.88 1.98 -15.17
N GLY A 422 -13.04 3.15 -14.55
CA GLY A 422 -12.62 4.44 -15.10
C GLY A 422 -13.71 5.10 -15.93
N ILE A 423 -14.96 5.04 -15.47
CA ILE A 423 -16.09 5.74 -16.10
C ILE A 423 -16.04 7.23 -15.74
N PRO A 424 -16.35 8.16 -16.68
CA PRO A 424 -16.38 9.61 -16.42
C PRO A 424 -17.14 9.98 -15.15
N LEU A 425 -16.79 11.14 -14.57
CA LEU A 425 -17.30 11.68 -13.30
C LEU A 425 -16.86 10.87 -12.04
N THR A 426 -15.87 9.99 -12.18
CA THR A 426 -15.27 9.27 -11.06
C THR A 426 -13.77 9.59 -10.94
N SER A 427 -13.23 9.44 -9.74
CA SER A 427 -11.81 9.64 -9.49
C SER A 427 -10.90 8.69 -10.27
N GLY A 428 -11.38 7.48 -10.58
CA GLY A 428 -10.65 6.50 -11.37
C GLY A 428 -10.50 6.91 -12.84
N PHE A 429 -11.51 7.54 -13.42
CA PHE A 429 -11.39 8.15 -14.76
C PHE A 429 -10.33 9.25 -14.75
N THR A 430 -10.45 10.21 -13.84
CA THR A 430 -9.52 11.33 -13.75
C THR A 430 -8.09 10.82 -13.55
N GLY A 431 -7.87 9.84 -12.65
CA GLY A 431 -6.55 9.24 -12.41
C GLY A 431 -5.95 8.62 -13.66
N LYS A 432 -6.71 7.78 -14.38
CA LYS A 432 -6.26 7.18 -15.65
C LYS A 432 -5.96 8.25 -16.70
N PHE A 433 -6.87 9.23 -16.85
CA PHE A 433 -6.75 10.29 -17.84
C PHE A 433 -5.47 11.11 -17.66
N VAL A 434 -5.18 11.57 -16.42
CA VAL A 434 -3.99 12.41 -16.19
C VAL A 434 -2.68 11.62 -16.38
N VAL A 435 -2.64 10.34 -15.99
CA VAL A 435 -1.48 9.46 -16.19
C VAL A 435 -1.25 9.20 -17.67
N PHE A 436 -2.29 8.86 -18.43
CA PHE A 436 -2.18 8.59 -19.86
C PHE A 436 -1.83 9.85 -20.65
N ARG A 437 -2.39 11.00 -20.29
CA ARG A 437 -2.04 12.29 -20.88
C ARG A 437 -0.57 12.64 -20.66
N ALA A 438 -0.05 12.43 -19.44
CA ALA A 438 1.35 12.71 -19.12
C ALA A 438 2.31 11.83 -19.92
N ALA A 439 1.97 10.55 -20.12
CA ALA A 439 2.84 9.60 -20.82
C ALA A 439 2.68 9.61 -22.35
N TYR A 440 1.61 10.18 -22.90
CA TYR A 440 1.25 10.03 -24.32
C TYR A 440 2.35 10.42 -25.30
N HIS A 441 3.02 11.55 -25.09
CA HIS A 441 4.07 12.03 -26.01
C HIS A 441 5.36 11.18 -25.99
N ILE A 442 5.62 10.48 -24.89
CA ILE A 442 6.86 9.70 -24.67
C ILE A 442 6.59 8.22 -24.92
N ALA A 443 5.40 7.74 -24.58
CA ALA A 443 5.03 6.34 -24.52
C ALA A 443 3.64 6.07 -25.15
N GLY A 444 3.30 6.71 -26.26
CA GLY A 444 2.01 6.56 -26.93
C GLY A 444 1.53 5.12 -27.12
N PRO A 445 2.35 4.20 -27.64
CA PRO A 445 1.96 2.79 -27.77
C PRO A 445 1.61 2.12 -26.44
N LEU A 446 2.34 2.45 -25.36
CA LEU A 446 2.03 1.94 -24.02
C LEU A 446 0.67 2.47 -23.52
N VAL A 447 0.35 3.72 -23.80
CA VAL A 447 -0.96 4.32 -23.48
C VAL A 447 -2.09 3.62 -24.24
N VAL A 448 -1.89 3.26 -25.52
CA VAL A 448 -2.88 2.49 -26.29
C VAL A 448 -3.12 1.11 -25.66
N ILE A 449 -2.05 0.40 -25.30
CA ILE A 449 -2.16 -0.89 -24.60
C ILE A 449 -2.91 -0.71 -23.26
N ALA A 450 -2.62 0.35 -22.52
CA ALA A 450 -3.29 0.65 -21.27
C ALA A 450 -4.80 0.92 -21.44
N LEU A 451 -5.19 1.62 -22.50
CA LEU A 451 -6.61 1.86 -22.83
C LEU A 451 -7.33 0.54 -23.16
N ILE A 452 -6.70 -0.33 -23.97
CA ILE A 452 -7.25 -1.66 -24.29
C ILE A 452 -7.39 -2.51 -23.04
N ALA A 453 -6.35 -2.58 -22.19
CA ALA A 453 -6.39 -3.34 -20.94
C ALA A 453 -7.45 -2.79 -19.97
N SER A 454 -7.64 -1.46 -19.94
CA SER A 454 -8.69 -0.82 -19.13
C SER A 454 -10.10 -1.20 -19.63
N ALA A 455 -10.31 -1.27 -20.94
CA ALA A 455 -11.57 -1.71 -21.53
C ALA A 455 -11.85 -3.20 -21.22
N VAL A 456 -10.84 -4.06 -21.30
CA VAL A 456 -10.96 -5.48 -20.90
C VAL A 456 -11.26 -5.59 -19.41
N ALA A 457 -10.59 -4.83 -18.55
CA ALA A 457 -10.85 -4.84 -17.12
C ALA A 457 -12.28 -4.37 -16.76
N ALA A 458 -12.85 -3.43 -17.51
CA ALA A 458 -14.21 -2.96 -17.29
C ALA A 458 -15.24 -4.11 -17.37
N PHE A 459 -14.96 -5.15 -18.14
CA PHE A 459 -15.87 -6.28 -18.30
C PHE A 459 -16.11 -7.05 -16.99
N PHE A 460 -15.07 -7.33 -16.20
CA PHE A 460 -15.28 -8.05 -14.93
C PHE A 460 -15.98 -7.18 -13.88
N TYR A 461 -15.82 -5.86 -13.89
CA TYR A 461 -16.61 -4.98 -13.02
C TYR A 461 -18.08 -4.97 -13.43
N LEU A 462 -18.36 -4.85 -14.72
CA LEU A 462 -19.72 -4.90 -15.25
C LEU A 462 -20.38 -6.26 -15.00
N ARG A 463 -19.62 -7.36 -15.06
CA ARG A 463 -20.13 -8.70 -14.72
C ARG A 463 -20.67 -8.74 -13.29
N ILE A 464 -20.00 -8.13 -12.31
CA ILE A 464 -20.49 -8.04 -10.93
C ILE A 464 -21.79 -7.23 -10.89
N VAL A 465 -21.84 -6.09 -11.58
CA VAL A 465 -23.03 -5.22 -11.67
C VAL A 465 -24.21 -5.99 -12.26
N VAL A 466 -23.99 -6.69 -13.37
CA VAL A 466 -25.04 -7.50 -14.03
C VAL A 466 -25.56 -8.57 -13.07
N MET A 467 -24.70 -9.27 -12.33
CA MET A 467 -25.12 -10.26 -11.34
C MET A 467 -25.96 -9.63 -10.22
N MET A 468 -25.59 -8.47 -9.71
CA MET A 468 -26.34 -7.82 -8.64
C MET A 468 -27.74 -7.33 -9.07
N PHE A 469 -27.86 -6.79 -10.29
CA PHE A 469 -29.09 -6.11 -10.72
C PHE A 469 -30.03 -6.99 -11.55
N PHE A 470 -29.49 -7.88 -12.39
CA PHE A 470 -30.28 -8.59 -13.40
C PHE A 470 -30.45 -10.08 -13.15
N ALA A 471 -29.62 -10.69 -12.28
CA ALA A 471 -29.81 -12.08 -11.90
C ALA A 471 -30.92 -12.22 -10.85
N GLU A 472 -31.53 -13.41 -10.79
CA GLU A 472 -32.51 -13.72 -9.77
C GLU A 472 -31.84 -13.98 -8.42
N PRO A 473 -32.39 -13.45 -7.31
CA PRO A 473 -31.87 -13.70 -5.97
C PRO A 473 -32.11 -15.16 -5.57
N ALA A 474 -31.08 -15.81 -5.01
CA ALA A 474 -31.25 -17.12 -4.38
C ALA A 474 -32.18 -17.00 -3.14
N GLU A 475 -33.02 -17.99 -2.87
CA GLU A 475 -33.95 -17.97 -1.71
C GLU A 475 -33.20 -17.77 -0.38
N ASP A 476 -32.09 -18.50 -0.17
CA ASP A 476 -31.21 -18.42 0.99
C ASP A 476 -29.96 -17.55 0.74
N GLY A 477 -30.05 -16.55 -0.16
CA GLY A 477 -28.94 -15.70 -0.50
C GLY A 477 -28.44 -14.82 0.67
N PRO A 478 -27.20 -14.31 0.60
CA PRO A 478 -26.61 -13.52 1.66
C PRO A 478 -27.39 -12.22 1.93
N THR A 479 -27.24 -11.72 3.14
CA THR A 479 -27.81 -10.44 3.58
C THR A 479 -26.75 -9.38 3.69
N VAL A 480 -27.14 -8.11 3.63
CA VAL A 480 -26.26 -6.98 3.90
C VAL A 480 -26.37 -6.61 5.36
N ALA A 481 -25.27 -6.81 6.10
CA ALA A 481 -25.20 -6.45 7.51
C ALA A 481 -25.15 -4.91 7.67
N ILE A 482 -25.76 -4.42 8.76
CA ILE A 482 -25.68 -2.99 9.12
C ILE A 482 -24.40 -2.76 9.91
N PRO A 483 -23.45 -1.96 9.39
CA PRO A 483 -22.20 -1.67 10.09
C PRO A 483 -22.40 -0.69 11.25
N SER A 484 -21.42 -0.63 12.16
CA SER A 484 -21.33 0.44 13.14
C SER A 484 -21.01 1.79 12.47
N ALA A 485 -21.09 2.87 13.25
CA ALA A 485 -20.69 4.20 12.79
C ALA A 485 -19.23 4.24 12.27
N LEU A 486 -18.33 3.39 12.80
CA LEU A 486 -16.93 3.37 12.41
C LEU A 486 -16.74 2.96 10.95
N SER A 487 -17.27 1.79 10.56
CA SER A 487 -17.21 1.35 9.16
C SER A 487 -18.07 2.21 8.24
N THR A 488 -19.21 2.71 8.71
CA THR A 488 -20.04 3.64 7.95
C THR A 488 -19.25 4.89 7.56
N ILE A 489 -18.52 5.50 8.50
CA ILE A 489 -17.67 6.67 8.24
C ILE A 489 -16.62 6.32 7.17
N ALA A 490 -15.90 5.20 7.34
CA ALA A 490 -14.83 4.81 6.42
C ALA A 490 -15.37 4.61 4.98
N ILE A 491 -16.48 3.89 4.83
CA ILE A 491 -17.13 3.63 3.53
C ILE A 491 -17.66 4.94 2.92
N THR A 492 -18.34 5.77 3.71
CA THR A 492 -18.93 7.03 3.23
C THR A 492 -17.85 8.00 2.80
N VAL A 493 -16.79 8.18 3.60
CA VAL A 493 -15.67 9.07 3.24
C VAL A 493 -14.97 8.59 1.98
N GLY A 494 -14.68 7.28 1.87
CA GLY A 494 -14.04 6.72 0.68
C GLY A 494 -14.91 6.87 -0.58
N THR A 495 -16.22 6.63 -0.46
CA THR A 495 -17.18 6.80 -1.58
C THR A 495 -17.33 8.27 -1.96
N ALA A 496 -17.50 9.16 -0.98
CA ALA A 496 -17.61 10.59 -1.21
C ALA A 496 -16.32 11.17 -1.85
N ALA A 497 -15.16 10.77 -1.36
CA ALA A 497 -13.87 11.16 -1.96
C ALA A 497 -13.77 10.69 -3.43
N THR A 498 -14.21 9.45 -3.73
CA THR A 498 -14.25 8.93 -5.10
C THR A 498 -15.12 9.77 -6.02
N LEU A 499 -16.28 10.24 -5.54
CA LEU A 499 -17.17 11.12 -6.29
C LEU A 499 -16.58 12.53 -6.43
N VAL A 500 -16.18 13.15 -5.32
CA VAL A 500 -15.67 14.52 -5.29
C VAL A 500 -14.41 14.66 -6.15
N LEU A 501 -13.47 13.71 -6.04
CA LEU A 501 -12.25 13.72 -6.86
C LEU A 501 -12.52 13.40 -8.34
N GLY A 502 -13.69 12.83 -8.66
CA GLY A 502 -14.11 12.62 -10.04
C GLY A 502 -14.73 13.90 -10.67
N VAL A 503 -15.52 14.62 -9.89
CA VAL A 503 -16.25 15.84 -10.36
C VAL A 503 -15.41 17.11 -10.19
N PHE A 504 -14.67 17.22 -9.07
CA PHE A 504 -13.83 18.36 -8.71
C PHE A 504 -12.39 17.90 -8.40
N PRO A 505 -11.63 17.40 -9.39
CA PRO A 505 -10.29 16.85 -9.16
C PRO A 505 -9.23 17.93 -8.88
N GLN A 506 -9.49 19.19 -9.25
CA GLN A 506 -8.50 20.26 -9.29
C GLN A 506 -7.77 20.49 -7.95
N PRO A 507 -8.44 20.52 -6.78
CA PRO A 507 -7.73 20.74 -5.52
C PRO A 507 -6.66 19.70 -5.22
N LEU A 508 -6.92 18.41 -5.51
CA LEU A 508 -5.94 17.33 -5.31
C LEU A 508 -4.90 17.32 -6.42
N LEU A 509 -5.26 17.65 -7.67
CA LEU A 509 -4.30 17.81 -8.77
C LEU A 509 -3.30 18.94 -8.49
N ASP A 510 -3.77 20.09 -8.03
CA ASP A 510 -2.91 21.22 -7.66
C ASP A 510 -2.00 20.87 -6.47
N LEU A 511 -2.52 20.11 -5.50
CA LEU A 511 -1.73 19.64 -4.38
C LEU A 511 -0.64 18.66 -4.84
N ALA A 512 -0.98 17.70 -5.71
CA ALA A 512 -0.06 16.74 -6.29
C ALA A 512 1.01 17.42 -7.16
N ASP A 513 0.64 18.43 -7.95
CA ASP A 513 1.59 19.21 -8.76
C ASP A 513 2.57 20.01 -7.90
N LYS A 514 2.08 20.66 -6.83
CA LYS A 514 2.92 21.37 -5.86
C LYS A 514 3.86 20.42 -5.12
N ALA A 515 3.39 19.20 -4.86
CA ALA A 515 4.15 18.15 -4.18
C ALA A 515 5.15 17.43 -5.09
N ALA A 516 4.99 17.47 -6.42
CA ALA A 516 5.85 16.78 -7.39
C ALA A 516 7.24 17.42 -7.49
N LYS A 517 7.94 17.49 -6.36
CA LYS A 517 9.31 17.99 -6.20
C LYS A 517 10.07 17.02 -5.30
N LEU A 518 11.05 16.34 -5.88
CA LEU A 518 11.94 15.43 -5.17
C LEU A 518 13.22 16.15 -4.77
N ARG A 519 13.77 15.74 -3.64
CA ARG A 519 15.11 16.10 -3.18
C ARG A 519 15.91 14.83 -2.98
N GLY A 520 17.03 14.73 -3.64
CA GLY A 520 18.03 13.67 -3.49
C GLY A 520 19.29 14.18 -2.82
#